data_b9b93d7a61bcf43e79f589739ca3ba7b
#
_entry.id   b9b93d7a61bcf43e79f589739ca3ba7b
#
_cell.length_a   1.000
_cell.length_b   1.000
_cell.length_c   1.000
_cell.angle_alpha   90.00
_cell.angle_beta   90.00
_cell.angle_gamma   90.00
#
_symmetry.space_group_name_H-M   'P 1'
#
loop_
_entity.id
_entity.type
_entity.pdbx_description
1 polymer ?
#
loop_
_entity_poly.entity_id
_entity_poly.type
_entity_poly.pdbx_seq_one_letter_code
_entity_poly.pdbx_strand_id
1 'polypeptide(L)'
;MLLSSAAALLLPSTSFDQPQKGWEPLLDKNLSKWRTYESYRHQNGYKGQQPVDAEGKPLTPIGYDKNEANVFSVVMEQGQPVLRISGEIYGCVFTKQDFKNYDLKLKVRWGKKKWTPRLNEPLDSGILYNSQGECGVDYWRSWMLAQEFQVSEYRDGNAMGDFWCIANSSADIHATHNTTENTLKFTPAAPLLTMGKEGRNFCQASANYESPNGEWTELELLNVNGQSVHLVNGHVVLAAENSGYLANGQRNPLTHGKIQLQSEAAEVFYKDIMIKPLAAMPAAYSKYFK
;
A
#
# COMPACT_ATOMS: atom_id res chain seq x y z
N MET A 1 66.40 -12.49 2.03
CA MET A 1 65.66 -11.25 2.22
C MET A 1 64.46 -11.28 1.32
N LEU A 2 63.33 -11.72 1.84
CA LEU A 2 62.06 -11.83 1.07
C LEU A 2 61.19 -10.62 1.48
N LEU A 3 60.91 -9.73 0.56
CA LEU A 3 60.01 -8.62 0.69
C LEU A 3 58.54 -9.13 0.48
N SER A 4 57.76 -9.12 1.53
CA SER A 4 56.35 -9.39 1.51
C SER A 4 55.61 -8.09 1.16
N SER A 5 54.99 -8.04 0.00
CA SER A 5 54.08 -6.95 -0.40
C SER A 5 52.68 -7.24 0.12
N ALA A 6 52.22 -6.45 1.09
CA ALA A 6 50.84 -6.45 1.55
C ALA A 6 49.96 -5.68 0.52
N ALA A 7 49.09 -6.39 -0.16
CA ALA A 7 48.07 -5.78 -0.97
C ALA A 7 46.92 -5.28 -0.07
N ALA A 8 46.73 -3.97 0.02
CA ALA A 8 45.57 -3.36 0.67
C ALA A 8 44.33 -3.58 -0.18
N LEU A 9 43.38 -4.38 0.29
CA LEU A 9 42.04 -4.50 -0.27
C LEU A 9 41.28 -3.19 0.00
N LEU A 10 41.11 -2.38 -1.02
CA LEU A 10 40.19 -1.27 -1.01
C LEU A 10 38.76 -1.85 -1.06
N LEU A 11 38.07 -1.79 0.07
CA LEU A 11 36.62 -2.03 0.13
C LEU A 11 35.92 -0.93 -0.67
N PRO A 12 34.93 -1.27 -1.52
CA PRO A 12 34.17 -0.24 -2.22
C PRO A 12 33.41 0.59 -1.20
N SER A 13 33.64 1.90 -1.18
CA SER A 13 32.83 2.86 -0.45
C SER A 13 31.41 2.80 -0.99
N THR A 14 30.45 2.34 -0.18
CA THR A 14 29.03 2.48 -0.50
C THR A 14 28.73 3.97 -0.52
N SER A 15 28.64 4.54 -1.72
CA SER A 15 28.11 5.89 -1.89
C SER A 15 26.67 5.86 -1.40
N PHE A 16 26.38 6.61 -0.35
CA PHE A 16 25.00 6.95 0.03
C PHE A 16 24.42 7.73 -1.16
N ASP A 17 23.43 7.15 -1.84
CA ASP A 17 22.74 7.85 -2.91
C ASP A 17 22.13 9.15 -2.33
N GLN A 18 22.66 10.29 -2.79
CA GLN A 18 22.08 11.59 -2.44
C GLN A 18 20.64 11.62 -2.98
N PRO A 19 19.67 12.19 -2.26
CA PRO A 19 18.30 12.28 -2.75
C PRO A 19 18.30 12.90 -4.16
N GLN A 20 17.72 12.19 -5.11
CA GLN A 20 17.56 12.72 -6.47
C GLN A 20 16.79 14.05 -6.39
N LYS A 21 17.15 15.01 -7.21
CA LYS A 21 16.56 16.36 -7.21
C LYS A 21 15.02 16.30 -7.25
N GLY A 22 14.38 16.87 -6.23
CA GLY A 22 12.93 16.92 -6.08
C GLY A 22 12.28 15.77 -5.31
N TRP A 23 13.01 14.74 -4.91
CA TRP A 23 12.52 13.67 -4.04
C TRP A 23 12.69 14.03 -2.57
N GLU A 24 11.67 13.78 -1.78
CA GLU A 24 11.64 13.97 -0.33
C GLU A 24 11.46 12.62 0.39
N PRO A 25 12.30 12.26 1.37
CA PRO A 25 12.10 11.08 2.18
C PRO A 25 10.91 11.28 3.14
N LEU A 26 10.00 10.30 3.16
CA LEU A 26 8.90 10.27 4.12
C LEU A 26 9.26 9.47 5.38
N LEU A 27 10.18 8.53 5.31
CA LEU A 27 10.58 7.71 6.44
C LEU A 27 11.83 8.26 7.15
N ASP A 28 11.72 8.43 8.44
CA ASP A 28 12.84 8.69 9.35
C ASP A 28 12.83 7.72 10.55
N LYS A 29 13.86 7.76 11.38
CA LYS A 29 14.01 6.86 12.54
C LYS A 29 12.92 7.01 13.62
N ASN A 30 12.15 8.09 13.60
CA ASN A 30 11.19 8.43 14.65
C ASN A 30 9.74 8.43 14.15
N LEU A 31 9.49 8.08 12.89
CA LEU A 31 8.17 8.24 12.22
C LEU A 31 7.61 9.67 12.36
N SER A 32 8.48 10.69 12.32
CA SER A 32 8.09 12.06 12.66
C SER A 32 7.01 12.64 11.72
N LYS A 33 6.93 12.13 10.48
CA LYS A 33 5.92 12.52 9.46
C LYS A 33 4.66 11.66 9.50
N TRP A 34 4.58 10.68 10.41
CA TRP A 34 3.53 9.67 10.45
C TRP A 34 2.74 9.70 11.76
N ARG A 35 1.53 9.17 11.72
CA ARG A 35 0.69 8.79 12.86
C ARG A 35 0.28 7.34 12.69
N THR A 36 -0.20 6.74 13.77
CA THR A 36 -0.71 5.36 13.77
C THR A 36 -2.18 5.31 14.16
N TYR A 37 -2.85 4.29 13.68
CA TYR A 37 -4.18 3.88 14.15
C TYR A 37 -4.22 2.37 14.22
N GLU A 38 -4.80 1.85 15.31
CA GLU A 38 -5.05 0.42 15.52
C GLU A 38 -6.52 0.20 15.76
N SER A 39 -7.10 -0.77 15.08
CA SER A 39 -8.50 -1.13 15.23
C SER A 39 -8.69 -2.16 16.33
N TYR A 40 -8.70 -3.44 16.00
CA TYR A 40 -9.02 -4.53 16.93
C TYR A 40 -8.03 -5.68 16.79
N ARG A 41 -7.88 -6.46 17.87
CA ARG A 41 -7.28 -7.80 17.81
C ARG A 41 -8.34 -8.77 17.33
N HIS A 42 -8.18 -9.29 16.12
CA HIS A 42 -9.10 -10.26 15.56
C HIS A 42 -8.77 -11.68 16.04
N GLN A 43 -9.78 -12.52 16.08
CA GLN A 43 -9.67 -13.92 16.47
C GLN A 43 -9.88 -14.85 15.28
N ASN A 44 -9.52 -16.12 15.43
CA ASN A 44 -9.82 -17.14 14.45
C ASN A 44 -11.32 -17.21 14.15
N GLY A 45 -11.65 -17.43 12.88
CA GLY A 45 -13.04 -17.48 12.42
C GLY A 45 -13.69 -16.11 12.23
N TYR A 46 -12.94 -15.03 12.35
CA TYR A 46 -13.38 -13.70 12.01
C TYR A 46 -13.88 -13.67 10.55
N LYS A 47 -15.12 -13.21 10.37
CA LYS A 47 -15.81 -13.17 9.06
C LYS A 47 -16.30 -11.76 8.75
N GLY A 48 -15.57 -10.81 9.21
CA GLY A 48 -15.93 -9.49 8.89
C GLY A 48 -17.04 -8.87 9.75
N GLN A 49 -17.33 -9.27 10.93
CA GLN A 49 -18.27 -8.62 11.84
C GLN A 49 -17.54 -7.70 12.81
N GLN A 50 -18.25 -6.68 13.29
CA GLN A 50 -17.72 -5.86 14.36
C GLN A 50 -17.42 -6.74 15.59
N PRO A 51 -16.21 -6.68 16.15
CA PRO A 51 -15.89 -7.40 17.38
C PRO A 51 -16.79 -6.96 18.54
N VAL A 52 -17.16 -7.91 19.37
CA VAL A 52 -17.98 -7.68 20.58
C VAL A 52 -17.28 -8.29 21.80
N ASP A 53 -17.62 -7.80 22.97
CA ASP A 53 -17.21 -8.40 24.25
C ASP A 53 -18.01 -9.67 24.58
N ALA A 54 -17.76 -10.25 25.75
CA ALA A 54 -18.46 -11.47 26.22
C ALA A 54 -19.96 -11.27 26.40
N GLU A 55 -20.41 -10.06 26.64
CA GLU A 55 -21.80 -9.64 26.80
C GLU A 55 -22.46 -9.26 25.45
N GLY A 56 -21.71 -9.32 24.31
CA GLY A 56 -22.22 -8.99 22.99
C GLY A 56 -22.22 -7.49 22.65
N LYS A 57 -21.60 -6.65 23.47
CA LYS A 57 -21.49 -5.22 23.24
C LYS A 57 -20.35 -4.94 22.26
N PRO A 58 -20.53 -4.05 21.26
CA PRO A 58 -19.48 -3.65 20.34
C PRO A 58 -18.24 -3.13 21.06
N LEU A 59 -17.08 -3.68 20.72
CA LEU A 59 -15.79 -3.20 21.22
C LEU A 59 -15.46 -1.82 20.66
N THR A 60 -14.73 -1.03 21.46
CA THR A 60 -14.11 0.21 21.01
C THR A 60 -12.76 -0.13 20.37
N PRO A 61 -12.37 0.50 19.25
CA PRO A 61 -11.04 0.32 18.68
C PRO A 61 -9.97 0.84 19.63
N ILE A 62 -8.75 0.31 19.51
CA ILE A 62 -7.58 0.78 20.27
C ILE A 62 -7.36 2.27 20.02
N GLY A 63 -7.42 2.70 18.75
CA GLY A 63 -7.44 4.11 18.35
C GLY A 63 -6.10 4.66 17.90
N TYR A 64 -6.03 6.00 17.87
CA TYR A 64 -4.88 6.75 17.34
C TYR A 64 -3.69 6.77 18.30
N ASP A 65 -2.48 6.65 17.74
CA ASP A 65 -1.18 6.89 18.38
C ASP A 65 -0.93 6.06 19.65
N LYS A 66 -1.57 4.89 19.75
CA LYS A 66 -1.38 3.95 20.86
C LYS A 66 -0.22 3.00 20.62
N ASN A 67 -0.13 2.46 19.40
CA ASN A 67 0.91 1.52 18.96
C ASN A 67 1.12 0.36 19.95
N GLU A 68 0.02 -0.29 20.34
CA GLU A 68 0.06 -1.48 21.19
C GLU A 68 0.85 -2.60 20.50
N ALA A 69 1.45 -3.50 21.27
CA ALA A 69 2.30 -4.57 20.76
C ALA A 69 3.44 -4.12 19.82
N ASN A 70 3.75 -2.81 19.79
CA ASN A 70 4.75 -2.23 18.90
C ASN A 70 4.55 -2.66 17.43
N VAL A 71 3.29 -2.52 16.97
CA VAL A 71 2.87 -2.91 15.61
C VAL A 71 3.67 -2.14 14.57
N PHE A 72 3.85 -0.84 14.79
CA PHE A 72 4.60 0.05 13.91
C PHE A 72 5.92 0.45 14.58
N SER A 73 7.04 0.08 14.00
CA SER A 73 8.37 0.40 14.55
C SER A 73 9.36 0.66 13.42
N VAL A 74 10.42 1.40 13.73
CA VAL A 74 11.55 1.58 12.81
C VAL A 74 12.73 0.76 13.30
N VAL A 75 13.23 -0.11 12.44
CA VAL A 75 14.49 -0.84 12.64
C VAL A 75 15.57 -0.25 11.75
N MET A 76 16.82 -0.36 12.14
CA MET A 76 17.93 0.12 11.34
C MET A 76 18.58 -1.06 10.62
N GLU A 77 18.55 -1.06 9.29
CA GLU A 77 19.27 -2.03 8.46
C GLU A 77 20.37 -1.31 7.67
N GLN A 78 21.60 -1.73 7.87
CA GLN A 78 22.78 -1.11 7.22
C GLN A 78 22.84 0.42 7.35
N GLY A 79 22.42 0.95 8.50
CA GLY A 79 22.38 2.39 8.76
C GLY A 79 21.18 3.15 8.16
N GLN A 80 20.27 2.47 7.49
CA GLN A 80 19.05 3.06 6.91
C GLN A 80 17.81 2.70 7.73
N PRO A 81 16.83 3.62 7.86
CA PRO A 81 15.58 3.33 8.54
C PRO A 81 14.70 2.40 7.69
N VAL A 82 14.17 1.38 8.32
CA VAL A 82 13.20 0.44 7.74
C VAL A 82 11.99 0.42 8.65
N LEU A 83 10.83 0.77 8.12
CA LEU A 83 9.55 0.63 8.81
C LEU A 83 9.20 -0.86 8.87
N ARG A 84 9.04 -1.38 10.09
CA ARG A 84 8.49 -2.70 10.34
C ARG A 84 7.05 -2.56 10.80
N ILE A 85 6.15 -3.23 10.12
CA ILE A 85 4.75 -3.42 10.52
C ILE A 85 4.61 -4.88 10.93
N SER A 86 4.27 -5.15 12.19
CA SER A 86 4.21 -6.54 12.68
C SER A 86 3.02 -7.32 12.15
N GLY A 87 1.93 -6.64 11.80
CA GLY A 87 0.68 -7.24 11.36
C GLY A 87 -0.23 -7.74 12.48
N GLU A 88 0.22 -7.71 13.75
CA GLU A 88 -0.48 -8.35 14.87
C GLU A 88 -1.87 -7.75 15.13
N ILE A 89 -2.02 -6.45 14.98
CA ILE A 89 -3.27 -5.72 15.14
C ILE A 89 -3.58 -5.03 13.82
N TYR A 90 -4.82 -5.14 13.34
CA TYR A 90 -5.26 -4.42 12.16
C TYR A 90 -5.24 -2.91 12.38
N GLY A 91 -4.77 -2.17 11.39
CA GLY A 91 -4.65 -0.74 11.47
C GLY A 91 -3.78 -0.16 10.35
N CYS A 92 -3.27 1.02 10.55
CA CYS A 92 -2.38 1.67 9.60
C CYS A 92 -1.41 2.64 10.26
N VAL A 93 -0.27 2.84 9.61
CA VAL A 93 0.55 4.03 9.78
C VAL A 93 0.27 4.96 8.61
N PHE A 94 0.02 6.23 8.88
CA PHE A 94 -0.42 7.18 7.85
C PHE A 94 0.27 8.54 7.97
N THR A 95 0.42 9.23 6.84
CA THR A 95 1.09 10.54 6.80
C THR A 95 0.30 11.61 7.55
N LYS A 96 0.99 12.48 8.30
CA LYS A 96 0.38 13.65 8.92
C LYS A 96 -0.14 14.64 7.88
N GLN A 97 0.63 14.79 6.80
CA GLN A 97 0.34 15.69 5.69
C GLN A 97 -0.52 14.99 4.63
N ASP A 98 -1.38 15.75 3.97
CA ASP A 98 -2.07 15.35 2.76
C ASP A 98 -1.19 15.63 1.53
N PHE A 99 -1.30 14.76 0.53
CA PHE A 99 -0.56 14.87 -0.73
C PHE A 99 -1.53 14.94 -1.91
N LYS A 100 -1.09 15.65 -2.94
CA LYS A 100 -1.78 15.78 -4.21
C LYS A 100 -0.75 15.80 -5.33
N ASN A 101 -1.04 15.14 -6.44
CA ASN A 101 -0.19 15.13 -7.64
C ASN A 101 1.27 14.78 -7.32
N TYR A 102 1.54 13.50 -7.17
CA TYR A 102 2.85 13.02 -6.76
C TYR A 102 3.24 11.71 -7.46
N ASP A 103 4.53 11.43 -7.36
CA ASP A 103 5.17 10.16 -7.61
C ASP A 103 5.69 9.66 -6.26
N LEU A 104 5.22 8.50 -5.82
CA LEU A 104 5.63 7.82 -4.59
C LEU A 104 6.39 6.57 -4.95
N LYS A 105 7.61 6.43 -4.41
CA LYS A 105 8.41 5.20 -4.52
C LYS A 105 8.70 4.65 -3.16
N LEU A 106 8.68 3.34 -3.05
CA LEU A 106 9.10 2.63 -1.86
C LEU A 106 9.53 1.20 -2.21
N LYS A 107 10.17 0.53 -1.27
CA LYS A 107 10.45 -0.90 -1.38
C LYS A 107 9.75 -1.65 -0.27
N VAL A 108 9.19 -2.80 -0.62
CA VAL A 108 8.50 -3.71 0.31
C VAL A 108 9.22 -5.05 0.36
N ARG A 109 9.21 -5.68 1.53
CA ARG A 109 9.71 -7.03 1.75
C ARG A 109 8.86 -7.71 2.82
N TRP A 110 8.45 -8.93 2.57
CA TRP A 110 7.71 -9.73 3.53
C TRP A 110 8.59 -10.15 4.72
N GLY A 111 7.96 -10.16 5.90
CA GLY A 111 8.49 -10.83 7.09
C GLY A 111 8.08 -12.30 7.14
N LYS A 112 8.24 -12.90 8.32
CA LYS A 112 7.93 -14.33 8.53
C LYS A 112 6.69 -14.56 9.40
N LYS A 113 6.24 -13.52 10.11
CA LYS A 113 5.14 -13.66 11.07
C LYS A 113 3.80 -13.47 10.37
N LYS A 114 2.85 -14.31 10.78
CA LYS A 114 1.43 -14.22 10.42
C LYS A 114 0.60 -14.27 11.68
N TRP A 115 -0.55 -13.64 11.63
CA TRP A 115 -1.44 -13.52 12.77
C TRP A 115 -2.87 -13.94 12.41
N THR A 116 -3.66 -14.23 13.43
CA THR A 116 -5.09 -14.42 13.25
C THR A 116 -5.73 -13.11 12.76
N PRO A 117 -6.75 -13.19 11.88
CA PRO A 117 -7.45 -14.41 11.43
C PRO A 117 -6.82 -15.05 10.16
N ARG A 118 -5.69 -14.54 9.64
CA ARG A 118 -5.16 -14.85 8.31
C ARG A 118 -3.94 -15.78 8.31
N LEU A 119 -3.85 -16.71 9.26
CA LEU A 119 -2.70 -17.62 9.37
C LEU A 119 -2.43 -18.45 8.11
N ASN A 120 -3.49 -18.82 7.38
CA ASN A 120 -3.42 -19.65 6.18
C ASN A 120 -3.66 -18.86 4.87
N GLU A 121 -3.97 -17.56 4.97
CA GLU A 121 -4.19 -16.69 3.84
C GLU A 121 -2.86 -16.18 3.26
N PRO A 122 -2.81 -15.60 2.05
CA PRO A 122 -1.64 -14.86 1.56
C PRO A 122 -1.19 -13.78 2.55
N LEU A 123 0.09 -13.44 2.52
CA LEU A 123 0.60 -12.24 3.20
C LEU A 123 -0.07 -11.02 2.58
N ASP A 124 -0.48 -10.06 3.43
CA ASP A 124 -1.32 -8.95 3.02
C ASP A 124 -0.94 -7.64 3.69
N SER A 125 -0.94 -6.58 2.92
CA SER A 125 -0.75 -5.19 3.28
C SER A 125 -1.22 -4.32 2.10
N GLY A 126 -1.14 -3.00 2.21
CA GLY A 126 -1.52 -2.10 1.12
C GLY A 126 -0.98 -0.69 1.28
N ILE A 127 -0.85 0.01 0.15
CA ILE A 127 -0.62 1.44 0.09
C ILE A 127 -1.97 2.09 -0.23
N LEU A 128 -2.60 2.72 0.77
CA LEU A 128 -3.85 3.42 0.58
C LEU A 128 -3.57 4.89 0.29
N TYR A 129 -4.09 5.38 -0.82
CA TYR A 129 -3.82 6.73 -1.29
C TYR A 129 -5.10 7.54 -1.48
N ASN A 130 -4.95 8.85 -1.58
CA ASN A 130 -6.06 9.81 -1.54
C ASN A 130 -6.93 9.64 -0.29
N SER A 131 -6.35 9.19 0.82
CA SER A 131 -7.07 8.83 2.03
C SER A 131 -7.66 10.03 2.73
N GLN A 132 -8.96 10.01 3.00
CA GLN A 132 -9.69 11.12 3.63
C GLN A 132 -10.55 10.66 4.79
N GLY A 133 -10.85 11.62 5.69
CA GLY A 133 -11.67 11.39 6.88
C GLY A 133 -10.91 10.71 8.01
N GLU A 134 -11.64 9.99 8.85
CA GLU A 134 -11.10 9.29 10.01
C GLU A 134 -10.79 7.81 9.66
N CYS A 135 -9.84 7.22 10.38
CA CYS A 135 -9.67 5.77 10.36
C CYS A 135 -10.90 5.07 10.94
N GLY A 136 -11.08 3.81 10.60
CA GLY A 136 -12.15 3.00 11.16
C GLY A 136 -13.46 3.07 10.38
N VAL A 137 -13.44 3.45 9.11
CA VAL A 137 -14.64 3.54 8.26
C VAL A 137 -14.80 2.32 7.37
N ASP A 138 -13.76 1.54 7.15
CA ASP A 138 -13.82 0.33 6.32
C ASP A 138 -13.02 -0.82 6.90
N TYR A 139 -13.23 -1.96 6.34
CA TYR A 139 -12.78 -3.32 6.62
C TYR A 139 -12.35 -3.50 8.07
N TRP A 140 -13.34 -3.89 8.81
CA TRP A 140 -13.40 -3.98 10.26
C TRP A 140 -12.85 -2.77 10.93
N ARG A 141 -13.23 -1.65 10.32
CA ARG A 141 -13.05 -0.32 10.84
C ARG A 141 -11.60 -0.04 11.15
N SER A 142 -10.76 -0.30 10.14
CA SER A 142 -9.31 -0.14 10.26
C SER A 142 -8.76 1.04 9.49
N TRP A 143 -9.34 1.35 8.32
CA TRP A 143 -8.74 2.32 7.41
C TRP A 143 -9.65 3.50 7.12
N MET A 144 -9.10 4.55 6.48
CA MET A 144 -9.84 5.70 5.97
C MET A 144 -10.49 5.35 4.63
N LEU A 145 -11.46 6.16 4.19
CA LEU A 145 -11.87 6.20 2.80
C LEU A 145 -10.65 6.41 1.90
N ALA A 146 -10.38 5.52 0.97
CA ALA A 146 -9.18 5.56 0.12
C ALA A 146 -9.34 4.69 -1.13
N GLN A 147 -8.38 4.80 -2.03
CA GLN A 147 -8.07 3.77 -3.02
C GLN A 147 -6.83 3.03 -2.58
N GLU A 148 -6.72 1.78 -2.97
CA GLU A 148 -5.62 0.93 -2.54
C GLU A 148 -4.82 0.40 -3.73
N PHE A 149 -3.50 0.55 -3.61
CA PHE A 149 -2.51 -0.22 -4.30
C PHE A 149 -2.19 -1.43 -3.41
N GLN A 150 -2.77 -2.57 -3.74
CA GLN A 150 -2.62 -3.81 -2.98
C GLN A 150 -1.17 -4.25 -2.90
N VAL A 151 -0.75 -4.64 -1.72
CA VAL A 151 0.51 -5.32 -1.46
C VAL A 151 0.17 -6.71 -0.94
N SER A 152 0.09 -7.69 -1.84
CA SER A 152 -0.27 -9.07 -1.51
C SER A 152 0.78 -10.03 -2.04
N GLU A 153 1.09 -11.07 -1.26
CA GLU A 153 1.85 -12.21 -1.75
C GLU A 153 1.15 -12.82 -2.97
N TYR A 154 1.89 -13.06 -4.05
CA TYR A 154 1.31 -13.65 -5.25
C TYR A 154 0.79 -15.06 -4.99
N ARG A 155 -0.52 -15.18 -4.89
CA ARG A 155 -1.23 -16.46 -4.74
C ARG A 155 -2.67 -16.33 -5.20
N ASP A 156 -3.17 -17.35 -5.87
CA ASP A 156 -4.58 -17.45 -6.28
C ASP A 156 -5.06 -16.25 -7.13
N GLY A 157 -4.16 -15.74 -7.99
CA GLY A 157 -4.45 -14.63 -8.90
C GLY A 157 -4.31 -13.23 -8.28
N ASN A 158 -4.17 -13.10 -6.96
CA ASN A 158 -3.88 -11.82 -6.31
C ASN A 158 -2.39 -11.49 -6.46
N ALA A 159 -2.08 -10.22 -6.67
CA ALA A 159 -0.72 -9.76 -6.88
C ALA A 159 -0.48 -8.37 -6.30
N MET A 160 0.78 -8.00 -6.11
CA MET A 160 1.13 -6.60 -5.85
C MET A 160 0.67 -5.74 -7.02
N GLY A 161 0.05 -4.60 -6.71
CA GLY A 161 -0.48 -3.68 -7.70
C GLY A 161 -1.94 -3.86 -8.08
N ASP A 162 -2.63 -4.88 -7.56
CA ASP A 162 -4.10 -4.97 -7.65
C ASP A 162 -4.74 -3.70 -7.09
N PHE A 163 -5.98 -3.46 -7.46
CA PHE A 163 -6.73 -2.27 -7.03
C PHE A 163 -7.92 -2.66 -6.18
N TRP A 164 -8.10 -1.96 -5.05
CA TRP A 164 -9.30 -2.02 -4.24
C TRP A 164 -9.94 -0.64 -4.03
N CYS A 165 -11.26 -0.63 -3.99
CA CYS A 165 -12.03 0.48 -3.46
C CYS A 165 -12.25 0.29 -1.97
N ILE A 166 -11.68 1.18 -1.15
CA ILE A 166 -11.85 1.16 0.31
C ILE A 166 -13.01 2.08 0.69
N ALA A 167 -13.92 1.57 1.52
CA ALA A 167 -15.21 2.19 1.83
C ALA A 167 -16.04 2.45 0.56
N ASN A 168 -16.53 3.65 0.37
CA ASN A 168 -17.32 4.04 -0.80
C ASN A 168 -16.50 4.75 -1.88
N SER A 169 -15.18 4.51 -1.94
CA SER A 169 -14.34 5.04 -3.01
C SER A 169 -14.71 4.41 -4.37
N SER A 170 -14.34 5.05 -5.44
CA SER A 170 -14.58 4.58 -6.80
C SER A 170 -13.50 5.08 -7.75
N ALA A 171 -13.27 4.35 -8.83
CA ALA A 171 -12.42 4.74 -9.94
C ALA A 171 -12.90 4.06 -11.23
N ASP A 172 -12.40 4.51 -12.37
CA ASP A 172 -12.64 3.83 -13.63
C ASP A 172 -11.35 3.14 -14.08
N ILE A 173 -11.47 1.88 -14.54
CA ILE A 173 -10.34 1.05 -14.94
C ILE A 173 -10.67 0.35 -16.26
N HIS A 174 -9.74 0.38 -17.21
CA HIS A 174 -9.82 -0.46 -18.40
C HIS A 174 -9.62 -1.93 -18.01
N ALA A 175 -10.66 -2.76 -18.09
CA ALA A 175 -10.61 -4.13 -17.59
C ALA A 175 -11.41 -5.11 -18.44
N THR A 176 -10.93 -6.35 -18.47
CA THR A 176 -11.65 -7.51 -18.99
C THR A 176 -12.19 -8.35 -17.84
N HIS A 177 -13.36 -8.95 -18.04
CA HIS A 177 -13.93 -9.89 -17.09
C HIS A 177 -13.30 -11.27 -17.30
N ASN A 178 -12.62 -11.78 -16.27
CA ASN A 178 -12.20 -13.16 -16.22
C ASN A 178 -13.38 -14.01 -15.73
N THR A 179 -14.06 -14.68 -16.64
CA THR A 179 -15.26 -15.47 -16.32
C THR A 179 -14.95 -16.73 -15.51
N THR A 180 -13.72 -17.23 -15.57
CA THR A 180 -13.31 -18.44 -14.84
C THR A 180 -13.15 -18.13 -13.34
N GLU A 181 -12.56 -16.99 -13.02
CA GLU A 181 -12.30 -16.56 -11.64
C GLU A 181 -13.36 -15.58 -11.12
N ASN A 182 -14.32 -15.16 -11.99
CA ASN A 182 -15.31 -14.14 -11.70
C ASN A 182 -14.69 -12.82 -11.18
N THR A 183 -13.56 -12.42 -11.77
CA THR A 183 -12.81 -11.21 -11.40
C THR A 183 -12.65 -10.28 -12.58
N LEU A 184 -12.34 -9.02 -12.29
CA LEU A 184 -11.89 -8.05 -13.29
C LEU A 184 -10.37 -8.01 -13.31
N LYS A 185 -9.78 -7.91 -14.51
CA LYS A 185 -8.34 -7.82 -14.71
C LYS A 185 -8.00 -6.60 -15.55
N PHE A 186 -7.08 -5.77 -15.09
CA PHE A 186 -6.60 -4.63 -15.85
C PHE A 186 -6.07 -5.07 -17.21
N THR A 187 -6.65 -4.51 -18.24
CA THR A 187 -6.30 -4.77 -19.65
C THR A 187 -6.32 -3.45 -20.40
N PRO A 188 -5.18 -2.88 -20.75
CA PRO A 188 -5.15 -1.63 -21.53
C PRO A 188 -6.01 -1.73 -22.79
N ALA A 189 -6.70 -0.65 -23.13
CA ALA A 189 -7.63 -0.56 -24.27
C ALA A 189 -8.88 -1.48 -24.20
N ALA A 190 -9.12 -2.18 -23.10
CA ALA A 190 -10.42 -2.82 -22.83
C ALA A 190 -11.50 -1.77 -22.52
N PRO A 191 -12.79 -2.14 -22.45
CA PRO A 191 -13.82 -1.21 -21.99
C PRO A 191 -13.51 -0.63 -20.62
N LEU A 192 -13.80 0.66 -20.44
CA LEU A 192 -13.63 1.36 -19.17
C LEU A 192 -14.79 0.98 -18.23
N LEU A 193 -14.47 0.41 -17.08
CA LEU A 193 -15.43 -0.07 -16.09
C LEU A 193 -15.29 0.71 -14.78
N THR A 194 -16.43 1.05 -14.17
CA THR A 194 -16.44 1.74 -12.85
C THR A 194 -16.29 0.72 -11.72
N MET A 195 -15.26 0.90 -10.92
CA MET A 195 -15.05 0.24 -9.63
C MET A 195 -15.75 1.02 -8.51
N GLY A 196 -16.08 0.36 -7.40
CA GLY A 196 -16.81 0.95 -6.28
C GLY A 196 -18.32 0.98 -6.49
N LYS A 197 -18.83 0.33 -7.52
CA LYS A 197 -20.24 0.27 -7.88
C LYS A 197 -20.67 -1.17 -8.19
N GLU A 198 -21.91 -1.51 -7.82
CA GLU A 198 -22.50 -2.82 -8.15
C GLU A 198 -21.67 -4.02 -7.64
N GLY A 199 -21.00 -3.86 -6.48
CA GLY A 199 -20.17 -4.92 -5.90
C GLY A 199 -18.78 -5.09 -6.54
N ARG A 200 -18.43 -4.28 -7.52
CA ARG A 200 -17.12 -4.30 -8.19
C ARG A 200 -16.09 -3.46 -7.42
N ASN A 201 -15.53 -3.98 -6.35
CA ASN A 201 -14.57 -3.24 -5.53
C ASN A 201 -13.12 -3.60 -5.83
N PHE A 202 -12.87 -4.62 -6.65
CA PHE A 202 -11.56 -5.21 -6.90
C PHE A 202 -11.26 -5.32 -8.39
N CYS A 203 -10.01 -5.05 -8.76
CA CYS A 203 -9.49 -5.28 -10.10
C CYS A 203 -8.05 -5.82 -10.01
N GLN A 204 -7.82 -6.99 -10.61
CA GLN A 204 -6.51 -7.61 -10.66
C GLN A 204 -5.53 -6.80 -11.53
N ALA A 205 -4.28 -6.78 -11.13
CA ALA A 205 -3.15 -6.33 -11.93
C ALA A 205 -2.99 -7.17 -13.20
N SER A 206 -2.41 -6.60 -14.24
CA SER A 206 -2.21 -7.29 -15.53
C SER A 206 -1.26 -8.49 -15.42
N ALA A 207 -0.26 -8.43 -14.54
CA ALA A 207 0.73 -9.48 -14.31
C ALA A 207 1.40 -9.32 -12.94
N ASN A 208 2.02 -10.39 -12.46
CA ASN A 208 2.86 -10.38 -11.25
C ASN A 208 4.32 -10.09 -11.63
N TYR A 209 4.92 -9.11 -10.93
CA TYR A 209 6.33 -8.75 -11.00
C TYR A 209 6.96 -8.66 -9.61
N GLU A 210 6.35 -9.28 -8.60
CA GLU A 210 6.90 -9.36 -7.26
C GLU A 210 8.27 -10.07 -7.26
N SER A 211 9.22 -9.57 -6.48
CA SER A 211 10.48 -10.26 -6.23
C SER A 211 10.26 -11.50 -5.36
N PRO A 212 11.13 -12.51 -5.43
CA PRO A 212 11.03 -13.69 -4.58
C PRO A 212 10.91 -13.33 -3.09
N ASN A 213 10.18 -14.14 -2.33
CA ASN A 213 9.99 -13.92 -0.90
C ASN A 213 11.33 -13.76 -0.15
N GLY A 214 11.41 -12.69 0.64
CA GLY A 214 12.60 -12.30 1.37
C GLY A 214 13.48 -11.28 0.64
N GLU A 215 13.21 -10.98 -0.61
CA GLU A 215 13.83 -9.91 -1.39
C GLU A 215 12.98 -8.64 -1.38
N TRP A 216 13.60 -7.53 -1.74
CA TRP A 216 12.91 -6.24 -1.85
C TRP A 216 12.24 -6.10 -3.22
N THR A 217 10.94 -5.83 -3.22
CA THR A 217 10.16 -5.43 -4.40
C THR A 217 10.04 -3.90 -4.42
N GLU A 218 10.35 -3.26 -5.54
CA GLU A 218 10.12 -1.83 -5.72
C GLU A 218 8.68 -1.57 -6.17
N LEU A 219 8.00 -0.67 -5.47
CA LEU A 219 6.66 -0.20 -5.80
C LEU A 219 6.71 1.29 -6.13
N GLU A 220 6.01 1.69 -7.18
CA GLU A 220 5.87 3.08 -7.58
C GLU A 220 4.40 3.39 -7.86
N LEU A 221 3.90 4.47 -7.24
CA LEU A 221 2.56 4.98 -7.43
C LEU A 221 2.61 6.41 -7.95
N LEU A 222 2.20 6.60 -9.20
CA LEU A 222 1.91 7.94 -9.70
C LEU A 222 0.44 8.26 -9.43
N ASN A 223 0.16 9.41 -8.84
CA ASN A 223 -1.20 9.89 -8.56
C ASN A 223 -1.33 11.35 -8.95
N VAL A 224 -2.09 11.64 -10.00
CA VAL A 224 -2.21 12.99 -10.58
C VAL A 224 -3.63 13.26 -11.03
N ASN A 225 -4.30 14.27 -10.45
CA ASN A 225 -5.62 14.76 -10.88
C ASN A 225 -6.68 13.65 -11.05
N GLY A 226 -6.70 12.67 -10.15
CA GLY A 226 -7.65 11.57 -10.20
C GLY A 226 -7.26 10.43 -11.16
N GLN A 227 -6.07 10.49 -11.73
CA GLN A 227 -5.42 9.38 -12.43
C GLN A 227 -4.36 8.74 -11.53
N SER A 228 -4.25 7.41 -11.55
CA SER A 228 -3.18 6.69 -10.88
C SER A 228 -2.58 5.60 -11.76
N VAL A 229 -1.29 5.33 -11.55
CA VAL A 229 -0.57 4.24 -12.21
C VAL A 229 0.18 3.45 -11.15
N HIS A 230 -0.04 2.16 -11.10
CA HIS A 230 0.65 1.22 -10.23
C HIS A 230 1.78 0.54 -10.99
N LEU A 231 3.00 0.60 -10.45
CA LEU A 231 4.16 -0.09 -11.01
C LEU A 231 4.79 -1.01 -9.95
N VAL A 232 5.17 -2.20 -10.39
CA VAL A 232 5.92 -3.18 -9.59
C VAL A 232 7.20 -3.51 -10.34
N ASN A 233 8.35 -3.30 -9.70
CA ASN A 233 9.68 -3.47 -10.30
C ASN A 233 9.81 -2.79 -11.68
N GLY A 234 9.28 -1.55 -11.80
CA GLY A 234 9.31 -0.74 -13.01
C GLY A 234 8.29 -1.13 -14.09
N HIS A 235 7.47 -2.14 -13.88
CA HIS A 235 6.43 -2.57 -14.82
C HIS A 235 5.08 -1.99 -14.44
N VAL A 236 4.41 -1.31 -15.38
CA VAL A 236 3.01 -0.87 -15.17
C VAL A 236 2.12 -2.09 -15.10
N VAL A 237 1.42 -2.25 -13.98
CA VAL A 237 0.53 -3.38 -13.73
C VAL A 237 -0.93 -2.97 -13.69
N LEU A 238 -1.23 -1.69 -13.41
CA LEU A 238 -2.58 -1.15 -13.40
C LEU A 238 -2.57 0.36 -13.62
N ALA A 239 -3.62 0.88 -14.24
CA ALA A 239 -3.93 2.31 -14.29
C ALA A 239 -5.41 2.52 -14.02
N ALA A 240 -5.73 3.55 -13.24
CA ALA A 240 -7.09 3.95 -12.91
C ALA A 240 -7.27 5.46 -13.13
N GLU A 241 -8.47 5.86 -13.49
CA GLU A 241 -8.81 7.26 -13.69
C GLU A 241 -10.16 7.62 -13.05
N ASN A 242 -10.52 8.91 -13.10
CA ASN A 242 -11.76 9.41 -12.52
C ASN A 242 -11.93 9.02 -11.05
N SER A 243 -10.83 9.05 -10.29
CA SER A 243 -10.82 8.77 -8.87
C SER A 243 -11.87 9.59 -8.12
N GLY A 244 -12.72 8.93 -7.35
CA GLY A 244 -13.83 9.55 -6.64
C GLY A 244 -14.31 8.72 -5.44
N TYR A 245 -15.41 9.17 -4.84
CA TYR A 245 -16.17 8.44 -3.85
C TYR A 245 -17.65 8.68 -4.03
N LEU A 246 -18.47 7.72 -3.65
CA LEU A 246 -19.91 7.79 -3.77
C LEU A 246 -20.55 8.33 -2.50
N ALA A 247 -21.24 9.44 -2.60
CA ALA A 247 -22.01 10.02 -1.50
C ALA A 247 -23.33 10.62 -2.03
N ASN A 248 -24.43 10.34 -1.36
CA ASN A 248 -25.77 10.83 -1.74
C ASN A 248 -26.13 10.55 -3.21
N GLY A 249 -25.73 9.39 -3.71
CA GLY A 249 -25.99 9.00 -5.12
C GLY A 249 -25.12 9.69 -6.16
N GLN A 250 -24.17 10.51 -5.75
CA GLN A 250 -23.25 11.23 -6.62
C GLN A 250 -21.80 10.77 -6.41
N ARG A 251 -21.01 10.84 -7.48
CA ARG A 251 -19.57 10.62 -7.44
C ARG A 251 -18.85 11.96 -7.23
N ASN A 252 -18.16 12.08 -6.11
CA ASN A 252 -17.37 13.25 -5.76
C ASN A 252 -15.88 12.97 -6.04
N PRO A 253 -15.08 13.96 -6.46
CA PRO A 253 -13.65 13.76 -6.70
C PRO A 253 -12.88 13.33 -5.44
N LEU A 254 -11.96 12.36 -5.60
CA LEU A 254 -11.02 11.90 -4.57
C LEU A 254 -9.60 12.01 -5.13
N THR A 255 -9.00 13.19 -5.08
CA THR A 255 -7.76 13.52 -5.82
C THR A 255 -6.60 13.94 -4.93
N HIS A 256 -6.77 13.89 -3.61
CA HIS A 256 -5.76 14.24 -2.61
C HIS A 256 -6.10 13.56 -1.29
N GLY A 257 -5.15 13.50 -0.40
CA GLY A 257 -5.33 12.99 0.95
C GLY A 257 -4.04 12.41 1.52
N LYS A 258 -4.18 11.65 2.60
CA LYS A 258 -3.08 10.96 3.25
C LYS A 258 -2.66 9.72 2.50
N ILE A 259 -1.45 9.24 2.78
CA ILE A 259 -0.96 7.93 2.38
C ILE A 259 -0.94 7.06 3.62
N GLN A 260 -1.56 5.87 3.55
CA GLN A 260 -1.56 4.88 4.62
C GLN A 260 -0.79 3.63 4.17
N LEU A 261 -0.10 2.98 5.10
CA LEU A 261 0.46 1.64 4.94
C LEU A 261 -0.23 0.71 5.94
N GLN A 262 -0.79 -0.38 5.44
CA GLN A 262 -1.65 -1.25 6.24
C GLN A 262 -0.88 -2.19 7.15
N SER A 263 -1.49 -2.49 8.30
CA SER A 263 -1.23 -3.64 9.15
C SER A 263 -2.41 -4.61 9.01
N GLU A 264 -2.17 -5.78 8.41
CA GLU A 264 -3.22 -6.75 8.07
C GLU A 264 -2.76 -8.21 8.25
N ALA A 265 -2.55 -8.61 9.50
CA ALA A 265 -2.19 -9.96 9.92
C ALA A 265 -0.90 -10.55 9.31
N ALA A 266 -0.09 -9.74 8.62
CA ALA A 266 1.19 -10.15 8.05
C ALA A 266 2.31 -9.19 8.45
N GLU A 267 3.49 -9.75 8.77
CA GLU A 267 4.68 -8.94 9.01
C GLU A 267 5.25 -8.46 7.68
N VAL A 268 5.43 -7.16 7.56
CA VAL A 268 5.94 -6.50 6.35
C VAL A 268 6.93 -5.40 6.70
N PHE A 269 7.89 -5.20 5.82
CA PHE A 269 8.93 -4.17 5.95
C PHE A 269 8.87 -3.22 4.76
N TYR A 270 8.98 -1.91 5.03
CA TYR A 270 9.03 -0.87 4.02
C TYR A 270 10.27 0.00 4.19
N LYS A 271 10.94 0.36 3.11
CA LYS A 271 12.06 1.30 3.12
C LYS A 271 12.08 2.18 1.88
N ASP A 272 13.01 3.13 1.84
CA ASP A 272 13.21 4.05 0.72
C ASP A 272 11.88 4.75 0.32
N ILE A 273 11.04 5.11 1.32
CA ILE A 273 9.76 5.76 1.08
C ILE A 273 10.03 7.21 0.68
N MET A 274 9.94 7.47 -0.61
CA MET A 274 10.28 8.75 -1.23
C MET A 274 9.08 9.31 -1.99
N ILE A 275 8.85 10.60 -1.90
CA ILE A 275 7.78 11.29 -2.64
C ILE A 275 8.33 12.47 -3.43
N LYS A 276 7.76 12.71 -4.61
CA LYS A 276 8.10 13.83 -5.47
C LYS A 276 6.83 14.46 -6.04
N PRO A 277 6.63 15.78 -5.94
CA PRO A 277 5.52 16.48 -6.58
C PRO A 277 5.58 16.33 -8.11
N LEU A 278 4.42 16.16 -8.74
CA LEU A 278 4.25 16.15 -10.19
C LEU A 278 3.35 17.29 -10.64
N ALA A 279 3.72 17.95 -11.74
CA ALA A 279 2.87 18.98 -12.37
C ALA A 279 1.77 18.35 -13.24
N ALA A 280 2.05 17.21 -13.86
CA ALA A 280 1.15 16.45 -14.71
C ALA A 280 1.56 14.98 -14.75
N MET A 281 0.63 14.10 -15.18
CA MET A 281 0.95 12.71 -15.47
C MET A 281 2.03 12.65 -16.56
N PRO A 282 3.16 11.93 -16.35
CA PRO A 282 4.20 11.84 -17.36
C PRO A 282 3.68 11.25 -18.68
N ALA A 283 4.08 11.81 -19.81
CA ALA A 283 3.57 11.44 -21.14
C ALA A 283 3.72 9.94 -21.47
N ALA A 284 4.71 9.26 -20.89
CA ALA A 284 4.91 7.83 -21.06
C ALA A 284 3.70 6.98 -20.63
N TYR A 285 2.89 7.49 -19.71
CA TYR A 285 1.71 6.79 -19.16
C TYR A 285 0.38 7.21 -19.80
N SER A 286 0.36 8.27 -20.64
CA SER A 286 -0.87 8.78 -21.26
C SER A 286 -1.62 7.75 -22.11
N LYS A 287 -0.94 6.73 -22.58
CA LYS A 287 -1.54 5.63 -23.36
C LYS A 287 -2.52 4.76 -22.55
N TYR A 288 -2.47 4.80 -21.22
CA TYR A 288 -3.33 4.02 -20.35
C TYR A 288 -4.66 4.72 -20.01
N PHE A 289 -4.85 5.98 -20.45
CA PHE A 289 -5.99 6.83 -20.15
C PHE A 289 -6.70 7.32 -21.43
N LYS A 290 -6.73 6.50 -22.47
CA LYS A 290 -7.33 6.85 -23.79
C LYS A 290 -8.50 5.96 -24.11
#